data_ba4465c5238ce4a76166b229e95f457e
#
_entry.id   ba4465c5238ce4a76166b229e95f457e
#
_cell.length_a   1.000
_cell.length_b   1.000
_cell.length_c   1.000
_cell.angle_alpha   90.00
_cell.angle_beta   90.00
_cell.angle_gamma   90.00
#
_symmetry.space_group_name_H-M   'P 1'
#
loop_
_entity.id
_entity.type
_entity.pdbx_description
1 polymer ?
#
loop_
_entity_poly.entity_id
_entity_poly.type
_entity_poly.pdbx_seq_one_letter_code
_entity_poly.pdbx_strand_id
1 'polypeptide(L)'
;MKQVFKLVPLFRFLVIGYIIQFAVSCANIVPPAGGPKDTLAPYLIAARPKDSSINVQPKEILIGFNEYITSADIQSNLIISPSIKTTPLVDVRLNALRIRFNDSLAPNTTYSLQFGNAIKDVNEGNIAKNFTYVFSTGNQIDTGKLNGYVHLAETGAVDSTLIVVLQPAGNDTAIFKNKPLYYTRLNGKGRFEFKFIPYQHFQLFALPNDYTKKYDDSTKLFAFLENTINAQTNIDTLQVFAFQAFKKVEKKKASSTSTNKKQPVTGLRYNKSIEGNEQDILKPLSLNFDTKIKLNDSFPILLTDSLNKVVEGYTISLD
;
A
#
# COMPACT_ATOMS: atom_id res chain seq x y z
N MET A 1 46.51 -81.36 27.61
CA MET A 1 46.07 -80.00 28.05
C MET A 1 46.68 -78.85 27.28
N LYS A 2 47.41 -78.99 26.20
CA LYS A 2 48.05 -77.89 25.43
C LYS A 2 47.26 -77.42 24.18
N GLN A 3 46.19 -78.07 23.72
CA GLN A 3 45.41 -77.62 22.55
C GLN A 3 44.22 -76.71 22.85
N VAL A 4 43.71 -76.75 24.06
CA VAL A 4 42.53 -75.87 24.45
C VAL A 4 42.94 -74.41 24.57
N PHE A 5 44.19 -74.11 24.83
CA PHE A 5 44.71 -72.77 25.03
C PHE A 5 44.82 -71.92 23.70
N LYS A 6 44.86 -72.60 22.55
CA LYS A 6 44.93 -71.90 21.24
C LYS A 6 43.57 -71.56 20.64
N LEU A 7 42.51 -72.20 21.11
CA LEU A 7 41.14 -71.88 20.59
C LEU A 7 40.49 -70.72 21.24
N VAL A 8 40.87 -70.34 22.43
CA VAL A 8 40.27 -69.21 23.19
C VAL A 8 40.50 -67.85 22.50
N PRO A 9 41.73 -67.50 22.00
CA PRO A 9 41.88 -66.22 21.28
C PRO A 9 41.13 -66.19 19.95
N LEU A 10 41.04 -67.28 19.23
CA LEU A 10 40.30 -67.34 17.97
C LEU A 10 38.80 -67.18 18.19
N PHE A 11 38.24 -67.73 19.24
CA PHE A 11 36.85 -67.58 19.60
C PHE A 11 36.53 -66.11 20.05
N ARG A 12 37.49 -65.48 20.77
CA ARG A 12 37.35 -64.05 21.10
C ARG A 12 37.34 -63.13 19.88
N PHE A 13 38.21 -63.37 18.90
CA PHE A 13 38.21 -62.62 17.66
C PHE A 13 36.90 -62.80 16.84
N LEU A 14 36.34 -64.00 16.80
CA LEU A 14 35.05 -64.24 16.17
C LEU A 14 33.89 -63.54 16.86
N VAL A 15 33.88 -63.54 18.19
CA VAL A 15 32.85 -62.83 18.99
C VAL A 15 32.95 -61.32 18.82
N ILE A 16 34.17 -60.76 18.82
CA ILE A 16 34.40 -59.33 18.58
C ILE A 16 33.97 -58.91 17.16
N GLY A 17 34.33 -59.72 16.15
CA GLY A 17 33.90 -59.51 14.77
C GLY A 17 32.37 -59.54 14.60
N TYR A 18 31.69 -60.45 15.29
CA TYR A 18 30.23 -60.52 15.30
C TYR A 18 29.57 -59.30 15.96
N ILE A 19 30.15 -58.80 17.08
CA ILE A 19 29.65 -57.61 17.77
C ILE A 19 29.86 -56.35 16.93
N ILE A 20 31.00 -56.25 16.21
CA ILE A 20 31.29 -55.12 15.33
C ILE A 20 30.29 -55.05 14.17
N GLN A 21 29.80 -56.18 13.64
CA GLN A 21 28.80 -56.23 12.57
C GLN A 21 27.46 -55.66 13.01
N PHE A 22 27.08 -55.74 14.27
CA PHE A 22 25.89 -55.11 14.83
C PHE A 22 26.06 -53.60 15.14
N ALA A 23 27.31 -53.14 15.33
CA ALA A 23 27.58 -51.74 15.62
C ALA A 23 27.58 -50.85 14.35
N VAL A 24 27.55 -51.39 13.14
CA VAL A 24 27.58 -50.64 11.86
C VAL A 24 26.18 -50.52 11.24
N SER A 25 25.13 -50.86 11.98
CA SER A 25 23.76 -50.61 11.54
C SER A 25 23.45 -49.10 11.60
N CYS A 26 23.82 -48.35 10.58
CA CYS A 26 23.34 -47.00 10.37
C CYS A 26 21.82 -47.06 10.16
N ALA A 27 21.06 -46.69 11.17
CA ALA A 27 19.65 -46.40 10.99
C ALA A 27 19.55 -45.20 10.04
N ASN A 28 19.23 -45.47 8.79
CA ASN A 28 18.92 -44.42 7.82
C ASN A 28 17.57 -43.82 8.23
N ILE A 29 17.61 -42.73 8.99
CA ILE A 29 16.42 -41.99 9.35
C ILE A 29 15.93 -41.27 8.08
N VAL A 30 15.08 -41.92 7.34
CA VAL A 30 14.33 -41.29 6.25
C VAL A 30 13.25 -40.46 6.96
N PRO A 31 13.31 -39.11 6.91
CA PRO A 31 12.21 -38.29 7.44
C PRO A 31 10.92 -38.72 6.75
N PRO A 32 9.80 -38.84 7.48
CA PRO A 32 8.54 -39.19 6.84
C PRO A 32 8.28 -38.17 5.73
N ALA A 33 8.09 -38.62 4.51
CA ALA A 33 7.60 -37.81 3.43
C ALA A 33 6.22 -37.29 3.89
N GLY A 34 6.09 -35.98 4.07
CA GLY A 34 4.82 -35.37 4.45
C GLY A 34 3.69 -35.82 3.51
N GLY A 35 2.47 -35.68 3.96
CA GLY A 35 1.28 -35.87 3.11
C GLY A 35 1.27 -34.95 1.90
N PRO A 36 0.28 -35.07 1.01
CA PRO A 36 0.08 -34.12 -0.09
C PRO A 36 -0.01 -32.71 0.47
N LYS A 37 0.66 -31.75 -0.17
CA LYS A 37 0.60 -30.34 0.22
C LYS A 37 -0.84 -29.83 0.09
N ASP A 38 -1.37 -29.16 1.12
CA ASP A 38 -2.65 -28.51 1.04
C ASP A 38 -2.59 -27.31 0.07
N THR A 39 -3.59 -27.20 -0.79
CA THR A 39 -3.72 -26.14 -1.79
C THR A 39 -5.02 -25.36 -1.62
N LEU A 40 -5.81 -25.67 -0.59
CA LEU A 40 -7.06 -24.99 -0.30
C LEU A 40 -6.79 -23.71 0.48
N ALA A 41 -7.53 -22.68 0.17
CA ALA A 41 -7.46 -21.43 0.90
C ALA A 41 -8.39 -21.46 2.13
N PRO A 42 -8.07 -20.70 3.20
CA PRO A 42 -8.96 -20.54 4.32
C PRO A 42 -10.35 -20.05 3.88
N TYR A 43 -11.40 -20.64 4.42
CA TYR A 43 -12.77 -20.21 4.17
C TYR A 43 -13.53 -20.02 5.48
N LEU A 44 -14.55 -19.15 5.42
CA LEU A 44 -15.42 -18.80 6.54
C LEU A 44 -16.23 -20.02 6.98
N ILE A 45 -16.19 -20.37 8.27
CA ILE A 45 -17.04 -21.41 8.88
C ILE A 45 -18.10 -20.82 9.83
N ALA A 46 -17.78 -19.71 10.48
CA ALA A 46 -18.70 -19.04 11.41
C ALA A 46 -18.38 -17.55 11.51
N ALA A 47 -19.39 -16.73 11.77
CA ALA A 47 -19.20 -15.32 12.11
C ALA A 47 -20.25 -14.86 13.11
N ARG A 48 -19.89 -13.87 13.93
CA ARG A 48 -20.78 -13.14 14.83
C ARG A 48 -20.54 -11.63 14.71
N PRO A 49 -21.53 -10.86 14.24
CA PRO A 49 -22.79 -11.30 13.62
C PRO A 49 -22.53 -12.24 12.44
N LYS A 50 -23.55 -12.97 12.00
CA LYS A 50 -23.44 -13.81 10.78
C LYS A 50 -23.14 -12.90 9.58
N ASP A 51 -22.35 -13.38 8.63
CA ASP A 51 -22.15 -12.66 7.37
C ASP A 51 -23.50 -12.37 6.69
N SER A 52 -23.58 -11.18 6.09
CA SER A 52 -24.80 -10.66 5.46
C SER A 52 -25.98 -10.44 6.43
N SER A 53 -25.70 -10.22 7.72
CA SER A 53 -26.73 -9.87 8.71
C SER A 53 -27.22 -8.44 8.50
N ILE A 54 -28.51 -8.23 8.79
CA ILE A 54 -29.18 -6.92 8.80
C ILE A 54 -29.64 -6.55 10.19
N ASN A 55 -29.95 -5.26 10.43
CA ASN A 55 -30.39 -4.73 11.73
C ASN A 55 -29.42 -5.05 12.88
N VAL A 56 -28.12 -5.06 12.60
CA VAL A 56 -27.08 -5.35 13.59
C VAL A 56 -26.18 -4.13 13.80
N GLN A 57 -25.82 -3.85 15.05
CA GLN A 57 -24.89 -2.78 15.40
C GLN A 57 -23.76 -3.32 16.28
N PRO A 58 -22.85 -4.10 15.70
CA PRO A 58 -21.84 -4.79 16.47
C PRO A 58 -20.77 -3.81 16.98
N LYS A 59 -20.37 -3.96 18.25
CA LYS A 59 -19.15 -3.39 18.78
C LYS A 59 -17.93 -4.24 18.42
N GLU A 60 -18.17 -5.52 18.15
CA GLU A 60 -17.16 -6.51 17.81
C GLU A 60 -17.70 -7.48 16.76
N ILE A 61 -16.84 -7.85 15.82
CA ILE A 61 -17.11 -8.91 14.85
C ILE A 61 -16.07 -10.01 15.08
N LEU A 62 -16.54 -11.26 15.13
CA LEU A 62 -15.72 -12.46 15.18
C LEU A 62 -15.95 -13.28 13.93
N ILE A 63 -14.87 -13.62 13.23
CA ILE A 63 -14.90 -14.41 12.01
C ILE A 63 -14.00 -15.63 12.21
N GLY A 64 -14.57 -16.84 12.15
CA GLY A 64 -13.87 -18.11 12.27
C GLY A 64 -13.64 -18.77 10.93
N PHE A 65 -12.43 -19.25 10.71
CA PHE A 65 -11.99 -19.96 9.50
C PHE A 65 -11.81 -21.46 9.80
N ASN A 66 -11.81 -22.29 8.75
CA ASN A 66 -11.60 -23.74 8.84
C ASN A 66 -10.19 -24.11 9.32
N GLU A 67 -9.22 -23.21 9.23
CA GLU A 67 -7.82 -23.43 9.54
C GLU A 67 -7.17 -22.19 10.17
N TYR A 68 -5.94 -22.33 10.66
CA TYR A 68 -5.21 -21.24 11.29
C TYR A 68 -4.78 -20.21 10.25
N ILE A 69 -5.02 -18.93 10.53
CA ILE A 69 -4.71 -17.81 9.66
C ILE A 69 -3.58 -16.96 10.23
N THR A 70 -2.78 -16.38 9.34
CA THR A 70 -1.74 -15.42 9.74
C THR A 70 -2.33 -14.05 10.01
N SER A 71 -1.74 -13.31 10.96
CA SER A 71 -2.10 -11.92 11.28
C SER A 71 -1.36 -10.90 10.42
N ALA A 72 -0.37 -11.33 9.65
CA ALA A 72 0.44 -10.43 8.83
C ALA A 72 -0.44 -9.67 7.83
N ASP A 73 -0.20 -8.37 7.71
CA ASP A 73 -0.80 -7.49 6.70
C ASP A 73 -2.33 -7.27 6.77
N ILE A 74 -3.06 -7.90 7.68
CA ILE A 74 -4.52 -7.74 7.75
C ILE A 74 -4.89 -6.28 8.02
N GLN A 75 -4.29 -5.65 9.03
CA GLN A 75 -4.58 -4.27 9.42
C GLN A 75 -4.31 -3.27 8.27
N SER A 76 -3.24 -3.46 7.54
CA SER A 76 -2.85 -2.57 6.42
C SER A 76 -3.67 -2.81 5.15
N ASN A 77 -4.23 -4.02 4.99
CA ASN A 77 -5.03 -4.37 3.82
C ASN A 77 -6.53 -4.18 4.00
N LEU A 78 -7.00 -4.10 5.23
CA LEU A 78 -8.42 -3.94 5.52
C LEU A 78 -8.96 -2.61 4.99
N ILE A 79 -9.95 -2.70 4.12
CA ILE A 79 -10.74 -1.57 3.63
C ILE A 79 -12.15 -1.71 4.20
N ILE A 80 -12.62 -0.69 4.90
CA ILE A 80 -13.98 -0.62 5.41
C ILE A 80 -14.74 0.42 4.62
N SER A 81 -15.84 0.03 4.04
CA SER A 81 -16.73 0.87 3.23
C SER A 81 -18.16 0.82 3.79
N PRO A 82 -18.77 1.97 4.12
CA PRO A 82 -18.17 3.31 4.12
C PRO A 82 -17.06 3.46 5.17
N SER A 83 -16.19 4.45 4.95
CA SER A 83 -15.08 4.76 5.86
C SER A 83 -15.59 5.17 7.24
N ILE A 84 -14.96 4.67 8.28
CA ILE A 84 -15.24 5.03 9.68
C ILE A 84 -14.17 6.01 10.21
N LYS A 85 -14.49 6.76 11.26
CA LYS A 85 -13.59 7.78 11.81
C LYS A 85 -12.30 7.17 12.37
N THR A 86 -12.45 6.18 13.25
CA THR A 86 -11.32 5.52 13.92
C THR A 86 -11.13 4.13 13.34
N THR A 87 -9.92 3.80 12.93
CA THR A 87 -9.57 2.46 12.46
C THR A 87 -9.85 1.43 13.57
N PRO A 88 -10.59 0.35 13.31
CA PRO A 88 -10.88 -0.66 14.32
C PRO A 88 -9.63 -1.45 14.66
N LEU A 89 -9.63 -2.02 15.86
CA LEU A 89 -8.60 -2.95 16.28
C LEU A 89 -8.86 -4.32 15.67
N VAL A 90 -7.86 -4.86 14.99
CA VAL A 90 -7.92 -6.19 14.37
C VAL A 90 -6.93 -7.11 15.07
N ASP A 91 -7.40 -8.23 15.55
CA ASP A 91 -6.65 -9.24 16.29
C ASP A 91 -6.94 -10.63 15.70
N VAL A 92 -5.90 -11.44 15.53
CA VAL A 92 -6.02 -12.82 15.04
C VAL A 92 -5.55 -13.76 16.12
N ARG A 93 -6.39 -14.75 16.42
CA ARG A 93 -6.06 -15.83 17.36
C ARG A 93 -6.39 -17.18 16.73
N LEU A 94 -5.34 -17.91 16.39
CA LEU A 94 -5.45 -19.19 15.73
C LEU A 94 -6.24 -19.07 14.40
N ASN A 95 -7.44 -19.58 14.35
CA ASN A 95 -8.35 -19.51 13.20
C ASN A 95 -9.45 -18.45 13.32
N ALA A 96 -9.37 -17.56 14.31
CA ALA A 96 -10.38 -16.54 14.56
C ALA A 96 -9.84 -15.14 14.33
N LEU A 97 -10.52 -14.36 13.51
CA LEU A 97 -10.30 -12.94 13.29
C LEU A 97 -11.31 -12.15 14.13
N ARG A 98 -10.81 -11.25 14.96
CA ARG A 98 -11.60 -10.35 15.79
C ARG A 98 -11.41 -8.91 15.32
N ILE A 99 -12.50 -8.19 15.13
CA ILE A 99 -12.52 -6.79 14.74
C ILE A 99 -13.35 -6.02 15.75
N ARG A 100 -12.74 -5.02 16.42
CA ARG A 100 -13.42 -4.20 17.44
C ARG A 100 -13.51 -2.77 16.96
N PHE A 101 -14.73 -2.24 16.95
CA PHE A 101 -15.01 -0.85 16.62
C PHE A 101 -14.89 0.03 17.85
N ASN A 102 -14.18 1.14 17.74
CA ASN A 102 -14.06 2.13 18.81
C ASN A 102 -15.19 3.16 18.76
N ASP A 103 -15.75 3.39 17.58
CA ASP A 103 -16.84 4.33 17.33
C ASP A 103 -18.15 3.62 17.08
N SER A 104 -19.26 4.32 17.32
CA SER A 104 -20.58 3.87 16.90
C SER A 104 -20.69 3.91 15.38
N LEU A 105 -21.25 2.86 14.82
CA LEU A 105 -21.52 2.76 13.39
C LEU A 105 -22.73 3.63 13.01
N ALA A 106 -22.74 4.16 11.80
CA ALA A 106 -23.85 4.95 11.30
C ALA A 106 -25.12 4.07 11.16
N PRO A 107 -26.32 4.59 11.46
CA PRO A 107 -27.56 3.86 11.28
C PRO A 107 -27.90 3.68 9.80
N ASN A 108 -28.73 2.70 9.49
CA ASN A 108 -29.24 2.41 8.12
C ASN A 108 -28.12 2.35 7.07
N THR A 109 -27.01 1.71 7.39
CA THR A 109 -25.79 1.71 6.58
C THR A 109 -25.28 0.30 6.36
N THR A 110 -24.98 -0.05 5.12
CA THR A 110 -24.29 -1.29 4.76
C THR A 110 -22.80 -1.11 4.89
N TYR A 111 -22.16 -1.95 5.69
CA TYR A 111 -20.71 -2.00 5.87
C TYR A 111 -20.13 -3.21 5.16
N SER A 112 -19.11 -3.01 4.34
CA SER A 112 -18.29 -4.07 3.77
C SER A 112 -16.86 -3.96 4.29
N LEU A 113 -16.32 -5.08 4.76
CA LEU A 113 -14.95 -5.23 5.23
C LEU A 113 -14.21 -6.09 4.22
N GLN A 114 -13.32 -5.48 3.44
CA GLN A 114 -12.57 -6.13 2.38
C GLN A 114 -11.14 -6.34 2.83
N PHE A 115 -10.68 -7.58 2.81
CA PHE A 115 -9.35 -7.96 3.30
C PHE A 115 -8.33 -8.16 2.18
N GLY A 116 -8.76 -8.05 0.93
CA GLY A 116 -7.89 -8.29 -0.23
C GLY A 116 -7.27 -9.69 -0.19
N ASN A 117 -5.96 -9.75 -0.19
CA ASN A 117 -5.18 -10.99 -0.13
C ASN A 117 -4.52 -11.21 1.25
N ALA A 118 -5.00 -10.54 2.30
CA ALA A 118 -4.37 -10.61 3.62
C ALA A 118 -4.72 -11.87 4.42
N ILE A 119 -5.85 -12.52 4.12
CA ILE A 119 -6.23 -13.77 4.79
C ILE A 119 -5.50 -14.93 4.13
N LYS A 120 -4.58 -15.54 4.87
CA LYS A 120 -3.74 -16.67 4.42
C LYS A 120 -3.67 -17.71 5.52
N ASP A 121 -3.59 -19.00 5.16
CA ASP A 121 -3.23 -20.02 6.13
C ASP A 121 -1.79 -19.85 6.63
N VAL A 122 -1.51 -20.45 7.78
CA VAL A 122 -0.19 -20.35 8.44
C VAL A 122 0.82 -21.32 7.83
N ASN A 123 0.39 -22.48 7.34
CA ASN A 123 1.26 -23.57 6.95
C ASN A 123 1.78 -23.39 5.51
N GLU A 124 0.90 -23.33 4.55
CA GLU A 124 1.22 -23.31 3.11
C GLU A 124 1.16 -21.90 2.52
N GLY A 125 0.50 -20.95 3.19
CA GLY A 125 0.31 -19.58 2.72
C GLY A 125 -0.76 -19.45 1.62
N ASN A 126 -1.70 -20.40 1.52
CA ASN A 126 -2.81 -20.31 0.57
C ASN A 126 -3.69 -19.10 0.90
N ILE A 127 -4.08 -18.35 -0.13
CA ILE A 127 -4.72 -17.04 0.03
C ILE A 127 -6.23 -17.15 -0.21
N ALA A 128 -7.04 -16.73 0.77
CA ALA A 128 -8.46 -16.43 0.58
C ALA A 128 -8.61 -15.12 -0.20
N LYS A 129 -8.58 -15.21 -1.54
CA LYS A 129 -8.56 -14.05 -2.44
C LYS A 129 -9.83 -13.21 -2.30
N ASN A 130 -9.65 -11.90 -2.11
CA ASN A 130 -10.72 -10.90 -2.06
C ASN A 130 -11.81 -11.23 -1.01
N PHE A 131 -11.42 -11.86 0.10
CA PHE A 131 -12.35 -12.16 1.18
C PHE A 131 -13.03 -10.88 1.65
N THR A 132 -14.36 -10.91 1.69
CA THR A 132 -15.20 -9.77 2.07
C THR A 132 -16.27 -10.24 3.04
N TYR A 133 -16.42 -9.50 4.13
CA TYR A 133 -17.48 -9.70 5.11
C TYR A 133 -18.41 -8.48 5.08
N VAL A 134 -19.72 -8.70 5.10
CA VAL A 134 -20.74 -7.67 4.93
C VAL A 134 -21.79 -7.75 6.02
N PHE A 135 -22.28 -6.61 6.47
CA PHE A 135 -23.45 -6.51 7.34
C PHE A 135 -24.13 -5.14 7.16
N SER A 136 -25.34 -4.99 7.65
CA SER A 136 -26.05 -3.72 7.65
C SER A 136 -26.60 -3.38 9.03
N THR A 137 -26.45 -2.11 9.41
CA THR A 137 -27.12 -1.54 10.60
C THR A 137 -28.60 -1.21 10.31
N GLY A 138 -29.01 -1.23 9.05
CA GLY A 138 -30.39 -1.07 8.58
C GLY A 138 -31.06 -2.39 8.25
N ASN A 139 -32.23 -2.29 7.69
CA ASN A 139 -33.11 -3.42 7.38
C ASN A 139 -32.80 -4.12 6.04
N GLN A 140 -31.82 -3.64 5.30
CA GLN A 140 -31.39 -4.20 4.01
C GLN A 140 -29.89 -4.06 3.83
N ILE A 141 -29.33 -4.84 2.90
CA ILE A 141 -27.95 -4.69 2.41
C ILE A 141 -28.05 -4.02 1.06
N ASP A 142 -27.27 -2.94 0.89
CA ASP A 142 -27.14 -2.27 -0.40
C ASP A 142 -26.48 -3.20 -1.42
N THR A 143 -26.96 -3.15 -2.65
CA THR A 143 -26.49 -4.03 -3.73
C THR A 143 -25.86 -3.27 -4.89
N GLY A 144 -25.67 -1.96 -4.74
CA GLY A 144 -25.02 -1.12 -5.76
C GLY A 144 -23.60 -1.54 -6.05
N LYS A 145 -23.22 -1.42 -7.34
CA LYS A 145 -21.90 -1.79 -7.85
C LYS A 145 -21.41 -0.73 -8.83
N LEU A 146 -20.11 -0.48 -8.81
CA LEU A 146 -19.40 0.33 -9.80
C LEU A 146 -18.08 -0.34 -10.11
N ASN A 147 -17.71 -0.37 -11.38
CA ASN A 147 -16.43 -0.91 -11.81
C ASN A 147 -15.87 -0.11 -12.99
N GLY A 148 -14.57 -0.20 -13.18
CA GLY A 148 -13.89 0.49 -14.27
C GLY A 148 -12.39 0.27 -14.25
N TYR A 149 -11.70 1.08 -15.04
CA TYR A 149 -10.25 1.10 -15.15
C TYR A 149 -9.72 2.51 -14.99
N VAL A 150 -8.54 2.61 -14.40
CA VAL A 150 -7.77 3.86 -14.31
C VAL A 150 -6.49 3.69 -15.09
N HIS A 151 -6.22 4.62 -16.00
CA HIS A 151 -5.01 4.69 -16.82
C HIS A 151 -4.36 6.05 -16.63
N LEU A 152 -3.05 6.12 -16.82
CA LEU A 152 -2.34 7.39 -16.91
C LEU A 152 -2.68 8.05 -18.27
N ALA A 153 -3.12 9.31 -18.25
CA ALA A 153 -3.53 10.02 -19.45
C ALA A 153 -2.40 10.18 -20.48
N GLU A 154 -1.16 10.31 -20.03
CA GLU A 154 -0.01 10.52 -20.92
C GLU A 154 0.46 9.26 -21.64
N THR A 155 0.39 8.11 -20.97
CA THR A 155 1.06 6.87 -21.44
C THR A 155 0.10 5.71 -21.65
N GLY A 156 -1.12 5.80 -21.15
CA GLY A 156 -2.05 4.66 -21.09
C GLY A 156 -1.63 3.57 -20.10
N ALA A 157 -0.51 3.75 -19.38
CA ALA A 157 -0.02 2.80 -18.41
C ALA A 157 -0.90 2.75 -17.16
N VAL A 158 -0.71 1.72 -16.34
CA VAL A 158 -1.40 1.55 -15.06
C VAL A 158 -0.47 1.94 -13.92
N ASP A 159 -0.96 2.77 -13.00
CA ASP A 159 -0.34 3.01 -11.70
C ASP A 159 -1.20 2.38 -10.61
N SER A 160 -0.80 1.21 -10.14
CA SER A 160 -1.52 0.46 -9.10
C SER A 160 -1.38 1.06 -7.69
N THR A 161 -0.59 2.12 -7.51
CA THR A 161 -0.49 2.86 -6.25
C THR A 161 -1.68 3.79 -6.03
N LEU A 162 -2.45 4.07 -7.09
CA LEU A 162 -3.66 4.86 -7.00
C LEU A 162 -4.79 4.09 -6.32
N ILE A 163 -5.66 4.84 -5.69
CA ILE A 163 -6.98 4.40 -5.21
C ILE A 163 -8.07 5.14 -5.97
N VAL A 164 -9.22 4.49 -6.11
CA VAL A 164 -10.45 5.16 -6.57
C VAL A 164 -11.30 5.48 -5.35
N VAL A 165 -11.84 6.68 -5.32
CA VAL A 165 -12.67 7.17 -4.23
C VAL A 165 -14.02 7.64 -4.76
N LEU A 166 -15.06 7.46 -3.95
CA LEU A 166 -16.39 7.98 -4.21
C LEU A 166 -16.78 8.95 -3.10
N GLN A 167 -17.31 10.08 -3.50
CA GLN A 167 -17.95 11.05 -2.62
C GLN A 167 -19.42 11.21 -3.04
N PRO A 168 -20.36 11.42 -2.11
CA PRO A 168 -21.72 11.78 -2.47
C PRO A 168 -21.74 13.03 -3.34
N ALA A 169 -22.59 13.02 -4.37
CA ALA A 169 -22.75 14.17 -5.25
C ALA A 169 -23.24 15.43 -4.49
N GLY A 170 -22.87 16.59 -5.01
CA GLY A 170 -23.30 17.89 -4.45
C GLY A 170 -22.30 18.58 -3.51
N ASN A 171 -21.10 18.03 -3.33
CA ASN A 171 -20.03 18.68 -2.57
C ASN A 171 -18.68 18.55 -3.29
N ASP A 172 -18.45 19.41 -4.26
CA ASP A 172 -17.25 19.38 -5.12
C ASP A 172 -15.94 19.62 -4.34
N THR A 173 -16.02 20.21 -3.14
CA THR A 173 -14.85 20.46 -2.31
C THR A 173 -14.53 19.33 -1.34
N ALA A 174 -15.35 18.31 -1.27
CA ALA A 174 -15.18 17.19 -0.32
C ALA A 174 -13.83 16.47 -0.52
N ILE A 175 -13.40 16.29 -1.77
CA ILE A 175 -12.14 15.60 -2.08
C ILE A 175 -10.89 16.32 -1.55
N PHE A 176 -10.96 17.62 -1.35
CA PHE A 176 -9.87 18.44 -0.79
C PHE A 176 -9.85 18.45 0.74
N LYS A 177 -11.03 18.38 1.37
CA LYS A 177 -11.19 18.61 2.81
C LYS A 177 -11.43 17.35 3.62
N ASN A 178 -12.19 16.41 3.08
CA ASN A 178 -12.70 15.26 3.81
C ASN A 178 -12.01 13.97 3.37
N LYS A 179 -11.87 13.01 4.29
CA LYS A 179 -11.55 11.62 3.90
C LYS A 179 -12.68 11.07 3.03
N PRO A 180 -12.37 10.24 2.03
CA PRO A 180 -13.39 9.67 1.16
C PRO A 180 -14.35 8.77 1.94
N LEU A 181 -15.63 8.82 1.59
CA LEU A 181 -16.64 7.95 2.20
C LEU A 181 -16.44 6.50 1.73
N TYR A 182 -16.18 6.30 0.45
CA TYR A 182 -15.86 4.99 -0.14
C TYR A 182 -14.55 5.08 -0.89
N TYR A 183 -13.70 4.07 -0.77
CA TYR A 183 -12.53 3.92 -1.61
C TYR A 183 -12.20 2.46 -1.86
N THR A 184 -11.51 2.20 -2.96
CA THR A 184 -11.01 0.87 -3.34
C THR A 184 -9.64 0.98 -4.00
N ARG A 185 -8.87 -0.11 -3.98
CA ARG A 185 -7.57 -0.19 -4.64
C ARG A 185 -7.73 -0.64 -6.08
N LEU A 186 -6.75 -0.27 -6.91
CA LEU A 186 -6.60 -0.83 -8.24
C LEU A 186 -5.93 -2.21 -8.15
N ASN A 187 -6.32 -3.11 -9.02
CA ASN A 187 -5.54 -4.33 -9.25
C ASN A 187 -4.37 -4.04 -10.22
N GLY A 188 -3.50 -5.02 -10.46
CA GLY A 188 -2.33 -4.87 -11.34
C GLY A 188 -2.67 -4.53 -12.83
N LYS A 189 -3.95 -4.59 -13.22
CA LYS A 189 -4.45 -4.21 -14.54
C LYS A 189 -5.17 -2.85 -14.54
N GLY A 190 -5.10 -2.11 -13.43
CA GLY A 190 -5.78 -0.82 -13.29
C GLY A 190 -7.28 -0.90 -13.04
N ARG A 191 -7.83 -2.10 -12.83
CA ARG A 191 -9.26 -2.28 -12.58
C ARG A 191 -9.59 -1.98 -11.14
N PHE A 192 -10.69 -1.25 -10.92
CA PHE A 192 -11.34 -1.05 -9.64
C PHE A 192 -12.74 -1.65 -9.61
N GLU A 193 -13.22 -1.94 -8.41
CA GLU A 193 -14.58 -2.42 -8.18
C GLU A 193 -15.09 -1.95 -6.83
N PHE A 194 -16.29 -1.38 -6.80
CA PHE A 194 -17.08 -1.12 -5.61
C PHE A 194 -18.26 -2.08 -5.57
N LYS A 195 -18.57 -2.59 -4.40
CA LYS A 195 -19.72 -3.45 -4.11
C LYS A 195 -20.39 -2.98 -2.84
N PHE A 196 -21.64 -3.31 -2.68
CA PHE A 196 -22.42 -3.03 -1.47
C PHE A 196 -22.49 -1.53 -1.14
N ILE A 197 -22.62 -0.70 -2.17
CA ILE A 197 -22.82 0.75 -2.03
C ILE A 197 -24.29 1.09 -2.29
N PRO A 198 -24.84 2.15 -1.65
CA PRO A 198 -26.22 2.55 -1.84
C PRO A 198 -26.48 3.07 -3.26
N TYR A 199 -27.72 2.96 -3.72
CA TYR A 199 -28.16 3.54 -4.98
C TYR A 199 -28.33 5.04 -4.83
N GLN A 200 -27.23 5.76 -5.06
CA GLN A 200 -27.22 7.21 -5.07
C GLN A 200 -26.21 7.73 -6.09
N HIS A 201 -26.23 9.04 -6.31
CA HIS A 201 -25.27 9.70 -7.18
C HIS A 201 -23.96 9.96 -6.47
N PHE A 202 -22.86 9.59 -7.13
CA PHE A 202 -21.50 9.81 -6.63
C PHE A 202 -20.69 10.62 -7.62
N GLN A 203 -19.75 11.37 -7.09
CA GLN A 203 -18.57 11.86 -7.81
C GLN A 203 -17.44 10.84 -7.62
N LEU A 204 -16.76 10.50 -8.71
CA LEU A 204 -15.66 9.56 -8.73
C LEU A 204 -14.34 10.28 -9.00
N PHE A 205 -13.35 9.95 -8.19
CA PHE A 205 -11.98 10.44 -8.32
C PHE A 205 -10.99 9.30 -8.21
N ALA A 206 -9.78 9.49 -8.77
CA ALA A 206 -8.64 8.63 -8.46
C ALA A 206 -7.47 9.49 -8.01
N LEU A 207 -6.73 9.02 -6.99
CA LEU A 207 -5.62 9.73 -6.35
C LEU A 207 -4.66 8.76 -5.67
N PRO A 208 -3.44 9.18 -5.30
CA PRO A 208 -2.49 8.34 -4.60
C PRO A 208 -3.03 7.83 -3.26
N ASN A 209 -2.69 6.57 -2.93
CA ASN A 209 -3.06 5.95 -1.66
C ASN A 209 -2.12 6.41 -0.54
N ASP A 210 -2.16 7.66 -0.20
CA ASP A 210 -1.42 8.23 0.93
C ASP A 210 -2.25 8.23 2.22
N TYR A 211 -1.65 8.73 3.30
CA TYR A 211 -2.32 8.81 4.61
C TYR A 211 -3.57 9.70 4.58
N THR A 212 -3.54 10.79 3.82
CA THR A 212 -4.64 11.78 3.78
C THR A 212 -5.81 11.29 2.93
N LYS A 213 -5.53 10.53 1.87
CA LYS A 213 -6.50 10.13 0.84
C LYS A 213 -7.31 11.31 0.30
N LYS A 214 -6.64 12.46 0.14
CA LYS A 214 -7.21 13.72 -0.33
C LYS A 214 -6.38 14.29 -1.47
N TYR A 215 -7.01 15.12 -2.27
CA TYR A 215 -6.30 15.94 -3.25
C TYR A 215 -5.93 17.29 -2.60
N ASP A 216 -4.92 17.27 -1.75
CA ASP A 216 -4.40 18.39 -0.97
C ASP A 216 -3.12 19.01 -1.54
N ASP A 217 -2.61 18.46 -2.64
CA ASP A 217 -1.42 18.93 -3.34
C ASP A 217 -1.64 18.79 -4.86
N SER A 218 -1.51 19.89 -5.60
CA SER A 218 -1.66 19.95 -7.06
C SER A 218 -0.62 19.14 -7.84
N THR A 219 0.46 18.70 -7.17
CA THR A 219 1.47 17.82 -7.79
C THR A 219 1.11 16.33 -7.72
N LYS A 220 0.02 15.97 -7.05
CA LYS A 220 -0.48 14.59 -7.01
C LYS A 220 -1.09 14.19 -8.35
N LEU A 221 -0.93 12.91 -8.71
CA LEU A 221 -1.76 12.31 -9.76
C LEU A 221 -3.23 12.41 -9.37
N PHE A 222 -4.07 12.81 -10.29
CA PHE A 222 -5.48 13.00 -10.06
C PHE A 222 -6.31 12.60 -11.27
N ALA A 223 -7.43 11.98 -11.02
CA ALA A 223 -8.42 11.70 -12.04
C ALA A 223 -9.83 11.97 -11.51
N PHE A 224 -10.75 12.34 -12.38
CA PHE A 224 -12.14 12.54 -12.03
C PHE A 224 -13.04 12.22 -13.23
N LEU A 225 -14.30 11.99 -12.94
CA LEU A 225 -15.36 11.98 -13.96
C LEU A 225 -16.13 13.30 -13.84
N GLU A 226 -16.38 13.95 -14.97
CA GLU A 226 -17.11 15.21 -15.03
C GLU A 226 -18.56 15.03 -14.56
N ASN A 227 -19.20 13.94 -15.01
CA ASN A 227 -20.57 13.63 -14.64
C ASN A 227 -20.62 12.76 -13.37
N THR A 228 -21.65 13.01 -12.58
CA THR A 228 -21.97 12.11 -11.46
C THR A 228 -22.44 10.76 -11.99
N ILE A 229 -22.13 9.70 -11.25
CA ILE A 229 -22.49 8.33 -11.58
C ILE A 229 -23.48 7.78 -10.54
N ASN A 230 -24.44 6.99 -11.00
CA ASN A 230 -25.36 6.28 -10.14
C ASN A 230 -24.93 4.83 -9.99
N ALA A 231 -24.90 4.32 -8.76
CA ALA A 231 -24.49 2.96 -8.43
C ALA A 231 -25.56 1.90 -8.73
N GLN A 232 -26.24 1.99 -9.88
CA GLN A 232 -27.20 0.98 -10.31
C GLN A 232 -26.53 -0.23 -10.96
N THR A 233 -27.25 -1.34 -11.04
CA THR A 233 -26.75 -2.69 -11.33
C THR A 233 -26.18 -2.91 -12.74
N ASN A 234 -26.31 -1.99 -13.68
CA ASN A 234 -25.94 -2.17 -15.09
C ASN A 234 -25.19 -0.97 -15.64
N ILE A 235 -24.09 -0.61 -15.02
CA ILE A 235 -23.24 0.45 -15.53
C ILE A 235 -22.14 -0.16 -16.38
N ASP A 236 -21.96 0.40 -17.58
CA ASP A 236 -20.81 0.13 -18.42
C ASP A 236 -19.52 0.34 -17.67
N THR A 237 -18.49 -0.40 -18.06
CA THR A 237 -17.17 -0.28 -17.46
C THR A 237 -16.63 1.14 -17.61
N LEU A 238 -16.45 1.85 -16.49
CA LEU A 238 -15.96 3.22 -16.47
C LEU A 238 -14.50 3.29 -16.90
N GLN A 239 -14.15 4.31 -17.69
CA GLN A 239 -12.78 4.62 -18.06
C GLN A 239 -12.38 5.95 -17.43
N VAL A 240 -11.30 5.95 -16.68
CA VAL A 240 -10.83 7.11 -15.92
C VAL A 240 -9.36 7.34 -16.25
N PHE A 241 -8.99 8.60 -16.51
CA PHE A 241 -7.63 8.95 -16.91
C PHE A 241 -7.00 9.84 -15.85
N ALA A 242 -5.91 9.36 -15.25
CA ALA A 242 -5.17 10.09 -14.24
C ALA A 242 -4.08 10.95 -14.90
N PHE A 243 -4.00 12.19 -14.48
CA PHE A 243 -3.02 13.17 -14.94
C PHE A 243 -2.41 13.91 -13.75
N GLN A 244 -1.30 14.56 -13.98
CA GLN A 244 -0.63 15.41 -13.02
C GLN A 244 -0.54 16.82 -13.59
N ALA A 245 -1.17 17.79 -12.92
CA ALA A 245 -1.22 19.17 -13.39
C ALA A 245 0.18 19.81 -13.41
N PHE A 246 1.02 19.49 -12.41
CA PHE A 246 2.39 19.97 -12.32
C PHE A 246 3.31 18.79 -12.00
N LYS A 247 4.23 18.47 -12.92
CA LYS A 247 5.28 17.48 -12.63
C LYS A 247 6.27 18.10 -11.66
N LYS A 248 6.38 17.53 -10.48
CA LYS A 248 7.51 17.82 -9.59
C LYS A 248 8.77 17.36 -10.31
N VAL A 249 9.63 18.29 -10.70
CA VAL A 249 10.94 17.94 -11.26
C VAL A 249 11.71 17.24 -10.15
N GLU A 250 11.70 15.92 -10.14
CA GLU A 250 12.59 15.17 -9.26
C GLU A 250 14.02 15.52 -9.64
N LYS A 251 14.68 16.31 -8.82
CA LYS A 251 16.13 16.40 -8.83
C LYS A 251 16.63 14.98 -8.56
N LYS A 252 17.06 14.27 -9.61
CA LYS A 252 17.76 12.99 -9.46
C LYS A 252 18.81 13.21 -8.40
N LYS A 253 18.67 12.58 -7.24
CA LYS A 253 19.75 12.48 -6.26
C LYS A 253 20.90 11.82 -7.01
N ALA A 254 21.92 12.59 -7.29
CA ALA A 254 23.16 12.06 -7.86
C ALA A 254 23.65 11.01 -6.86
N SER A 255 23.56 9.75 -7.27
CA SER A 255 24.21 8.63 -6.60
C SER A 255 25.70 8.99 -6.58
N SER A 256 26.22 9.24 -5.40
CA SER A 256 27.66 9.46 -5.19
C SER A 256 28.38 8.12 -5.33
N THR A 257 28.59 7.71 -6.58
CA THR A 257 29.59 6.70 -6.90
C THR A 257 30.80 7.44 -7.40
N SER A 258 31.79 7.55 -6.54
CA SER A 258 33.09 8.11 -6.85
C SER A 258 33.76 7.28 -7.93
N THR A 259 33.75 7.78 -9.15
CA THR A 259 34.75 7.41 -10.17
C THR A 259 35.24 8.69 -10.84
N ASN A 260 36.49 9.02 -10.55
CA ASN A 260 37.24 10.11 -11.14
C ASN A 260 37.20 10.04 -12.69
N LYS A 261 36.40 10.90 -13.31
CA LYS A 261 36.66 11.41 -14.65
C LYS A 261 36.23 12.88 -14.65
N LYS A 262 37.23 13.77 -14.68
CA LYS A 262 37.05 15.20 -14.93
C LYS A 262 36.41 15.39 -16.31
N GLN A 263 35.10 15.67 -16.36
CA GLN A 263 34.50 16.33 -17.51
C GLN A 263 34.48 17.84 -17.24
N PRO A 264 34.74 18.71 -18.22
CA PRO A 264 34.72 20.16 -18.04
C PRO A 264 33.28 20.60 -17.73
N VAL A 265 33.09 21.18 -16.56
CA VAL A 265 31.78 21.72 -16.11
C VAL A 265 31.61 23.08 -16.77
N THR A 266 30.80 23.15 -17.81
CA THR A 266 30.37 24.41 -18.45
C THR A 266 29.18 24.99 -17.63
N GLY A 267 29.47 25.73 -16.55
CA GLY A 267 28.48 26.45 -15.78
C GLY A 267 29.07 27.10 -14.54
N LEU A 268 28.61 28.31 -14.22
CA LEU A 268 28.94 29.01 -12.99
C LEU A 268 28.38 28.28 -11.79
N ARG A 269 29.26 27.90 -10.86
CA ARG A 269 28.84 27.35 -9.54
C ARG A 269 28.77 28.47 -8.53
N TYR A 270 27.69 28.50 -7.76
CA TYR A 270 27.52 29.49 -6.70
C TYR A 270 26.72 28.88 -5.54
N ASN A 271 26.98 29.39 -4.34
CA ASN A 271 26.21 29.14 -3.16
C ASN A 271 25.39 30.39 -2.82
N LYS A 272 24.14 30.24 -2.41
CA LYS A 272 23.25 31.33 -2.04
C LYS A 272 23.05 31.37 -0.53
N SER A 273 22.87 32.58 0.05
CA SER A 273 22.59 32.76 1.47
C SER A 273 21.14 32.46 1.89
N ILE A 274 20.28 32.06 0.95
CA ILE A 274 18.86 31.76 1.24
C ILE A 274 18.76 30.42 1.96
N GLU A 275 18.15 30.38 3.13
CA GLU A 275 17.77 29.17 3.85
C GLU A 275 16.35 28.74 3.40
N GLY A 276 16.28 27.63 2.70
CA GLY A 276 15.02 27.15 2.09
C GLY A 276 14.58 27.99 0.91
N ASN A 277 13.37 28.55 0.96
CA ASN A 277 12.77 29.40 -0.07
C ASN A 277 12.44 30.81 0.46
N GLU A 278 12.90 31.14 1.66
CA GLU A 278 12.60 32.42 2.32
C GLU A 278 13.88 33.22 2.53
N GLN A 279 13.80 34.51 2.30
CA GLN A 279 14.86 35.49 2.54
C GLN A 279 14.34 36.56 3.49
N ASP A 280 15.10 36.81 4.55
CA ASP A 280 14.83 37.95 5.44
C ASP A 280 15.05 39.27 4.66
N ILE A 281 14.01 40.05 4.54
CA ILE A 281 14.04 41.34 3.79
C ILE A 281 15.05 42.35 4.33
N LEU A 282 15.44 42.20 5.59
CA LEU A 282 16.42 43.06 6.26
C LEU A 282 17.87 42.60 6.09
N LYS A 283 18.09 41.44 5.49
CA LYS A 283 19.42 40.90 5.24
C LYS A 283 19.77 40.92 3.76
N PRO A 284 21.01 41.23 3.40
CA PRO A 284 21.46 41.17 2.01
C PRO A 284 21.41 39.73 1.50
N LEU A 285 21.00 39.56 0.26
CA LEU A 285 21.10 38.29 -0.45
C LEU A 285 22.54 38.17 -1.01
N SER A 286 23.26 37.13 -0.56
CA SER A 286 24.64 36.89 -1.03
C SER A 286 24.67 35.70 -1.97
N LEU A 287 25.40 35.85 -3.07
CA LEU A 287 25.72 34.79 -4.03
C LEU A 287 27.23 34.59 -4.06
N ASN A 288 27.74 33.49 -3.50
CA ASN A 288 29.15 33.16 -3.42
C ASN A 288 29.53 32.25 -4.60
N PHE A 289 30.39 32.71 -5.49
CA PHE A 289 30.82 31.97 -6.65
C PHE A 289 32.17 31.29 -6.40
N ASP A 290 32.33 30.06 -6.87
CA ASP A 290 33.57 29.27 -6.74
C ASP A 290 34.72 29.86 -7.62
N THR A 291 34.37 30.70 -8.58
CA THR A 291 35.33 31.36 -9.49
C THR A 291 35.09 32.85 -9.52
N LYS A 292 36.17 33.63 -9.71
CA LYS A 292 36.04 35.08 -9.85
C LYS A 292 35.17 35.42 -11.05
N ILE A 293 34.10 36.14 -10.83
CA ILE A 293 33.22 36.67 -11.87
C ILE A 293 33.50 38.15 -12.08
N LYS A 294 33.33 38.61 -13.32
CA LYS A 294 33.30 40.04 -13.65
C LYS A 294 31.89 40.37 -14.06
N LEU A 295 31.27 41.32 -13.37
CA LEU A 295 30.02 41.91 -13.82
C LEU A 295 30.29 42.68 -15.11
N ASN A 296 29.50 42.43 -16.13
CA ASN A 296 29.59 43.04 -17.43
C ASN A 296 28.19 43.59 -17.79
N ASP A 297 28.15 44.76 -18.36
CA ASP A 297 26.87 45.40 -18.77
C ASP A 297 26.09 44.58 -19.82
N SER A 298 26.74 43.64 -20.49
CA SER A 298 26.09 42.71 -21.43
C SER A 298 25.28 41.58 -20.76
N PHE A 299 25.51 41.29 -19.45
CA PHE A 299 24.84 40.24 -18.71
C PHE A 299 24.47 40.73 -17.31
N PRO A 300 23.45 41.60 -17.21
CA PRO A 300 23.05 42.15 -15.93
C PRO A 300 22.41 41.05 -15.04
N ILE A 301 22.71 41.09 -13.76
CA ILE A 301 21.97 40.32 -12.76
C ILE A 301 20.69 41.08 -12.49
N LEU A 302 19.55 40.46 -12.77
CA LEU A 302 18.24 41.08 -12.56
C LEU A 302 17.48 40.33 -11.46
N LEU A 303 16.90 41.09 -10.54
CA LEU A 303 15.92 40.60 -9.60
C LEU A 303 14.53 40.73 -10.24
N THR A 304 13.79 39.63 -10.30
CA THR A 304 12.42 39.62 -10.87
C THR A 304 11.41 39.07 -9.87
N ASP A 305 10.18 39.51 -9.96
CA ASP A 305 9.05 38.96 -9.22
C ASP A 305 8.58 37.61 -9.82
N SER A 306 7.57 37.00 -9.25
CA SER A 306 6.98 35.73 -9.72
C SER A 306 6.35 35.79 -11.11
N LEU A 307 6.14 36.99 -11.65
CA LEU A 307 5.60 37.27 -12.99
C LEU A 307 6.70 37.68 -13.98
N ASN A 308 7.98 37.50 -13.62
CA ASN A 308 9.17 37.90 -14.40
C ASN A 308 9.26 39.41 -14.68
N LYS A 309 8.63 40.27 -13.86
CA LYS A 309 8.84 41.71 -13.91
C LYS A 309 10.07 42.09 -13.10
N VAL A 310 10.91 42.97 -13.65
CA VAL A 310 12.08 43.46 -12.95
C VAL A 310 11.64 44.26 -11.72
N VAL A 311 12.22 43.93 -10.56
CA VAL A 311 12.03 44.67 -9.32
C VAL A 311 13.03 45.80 -9.30
N GLU A 312 12.54 47.03 -9.06
CA GLU A 312 13.38 48.25 -8.96
C GLU A 312 13.81 48.48 -7.51
N GLY A 313 14.88 49.26 -7.31
CA GLY A 313 15.31 49.72 -5.99
C GLY A 313 16.28 48.79 -5.24
N TYR A 314 16.88 47.82 -5.86
CA TYR A 314 17.99 47.02 -5.30
C TYR A 314 19.35 47.48 -5.78
N THR A 315 20.37 47.25 -4.99
CA THR A 315 21.76 47.52 -5.34
C THR A 315 22.59 46.23 -5.35
N ILE A 316 23.50 46.09 -6.31
CA ILE A 316 24.44 44.96 -6.39
C ILE A 316 25.81 45.49 -5.99
N SER A 317 26.44 44.85 -5.01
CA SER A 317 27.85 45.09 -4.65
C SER A 317 28.68 43.84 -4.87
N LEU A 318 29.92 43.99 -5.21
CA LEU A 318 30.93 42.92 -5.28
C LEU A 318 31.84 43.11 -4.08
N ASP A 319 32.08 42.01 -3.34
CA ASP A 319 33.07 41.93 -2.27
C ASP A 319 34.43 41.47 -2.81
#